data_0944eadaa9163c4c82466cbc14296fb7
#
_entry.id   0944eadaa9163c4c82466cbc14296fb7
#
_cell.length_a   1.000
_cell.length_b   1.000
_cell.length_c   1.000
_cell.angle_alpha   90.00
_cell.angle_beta   90.00
_cell.angle_gamma   90.00
#
_symmetry.space_group_name_H-M   'P 1'
#
loop_
_entity.id
_entity.type
_entity.pdbx_description
1 polymer ?
#
loop_
_entity_poly.entity_id
_entity_poly.type
_entity_poly.pdbx_seq_one_letter_code
_entity_poly.pdbx_strand_id
1 'polypeptide(L)'
;ERFVTGLVLAAGGSRRLGEPKQLLTYGSGTLLGHTLATARASGFDQLIVALGGGSAEVRRAVDLEGADLVENPYYGEGCSSSIAAGLSALDPRADLLVLMLGDQPGVTPATVRALIGGSGAGTMLAVCRYDDGRGHPLAFGRRLFAELGELDGDKAVWKLMDRLAEQVVAHLAQEALAQG
;
A
#
# COMPACT_ATOMS: atom_id res chain seq x y z
N GLU A 1 -11.69 -13.28 13.77
CA GLU A 1 -11.51 -11.90 13.35
C GLU A 1 -10.27 -11.83 12.46
N ARG A 2 -10.35 -11.15 11.30
CA ARG A 2 -9.28 -11.12 10.32
C ARG A 2 -8.24 -10.07 10.71
N PHE A 3 -6.97 -10.42 10.64
CA PHE A 3 -5.87 -9.49 10.91
C PHE A 3 -5.46 -8.77 9.61
N VAL A 4 -5.54 -7.45 9.60
CA VAL A 4 -5.28 -6.60 8.44
C VAL A 4 -4.07 -5.71 8.68
N THR A 5 -3.08 -5.83 7.82
CA THR A 5 -1.87 -5.00 7.83
C THR A 5 -1.92 -3.97 6.72
N GLY A 6 -1.66 -2.70 7.05
CA GLY A 6 -1.40 -1.64 6.08
C GLY A 6 0.10 -1.51 5.84
N LEU A 7 0.51 -1.43 4.58
CA LEU A 7 1.88 -1.13 4.17
C LEU A 7 1.89 0.15 3.34
N VAL A 8 2.52 1.19 3.86
CA VAL A 8 2.71 2.47 3.16
C VAL A 8 4.11 2.50 2.56
N LEU A 9 4.19 2.64 1.24
CA LEU A 9 5.46 2.79 0.52
C LEU A 9 5.89 4.26 0.53
N ALA A 10 6.96 4.56 1.23
CA ALA A 10 7.53 5.90 1.38
C ALA A 10 9.04 5.94 1.10
N ALA A 11 9.51 5.01 0.26
CA ALA A 11 10.93 4.82 -0.02
C ALA A 11 11.42 5.53 -1.29
N GLY A 12 10.55 6.22 -2.04
CA GLY A 12 10.88 6.86 -3.29
C GLY A 12 11.92 7.98 -3.13
N GLY A 13 13.01 7.89 -3.89
CA GLY A 13 14.01 8.95 -3.98
C GLY A 13 13.67 9.92 -5.10
N SER A 14 13.22 11.14 -4.77
CA SER A 14 12.96 12.20 -5.75
C SER A 14 14.22 12.94 -6.13
N ARG A 15 15.05 12.40 -6.99
CA ARG A 15 16.25 13.09 -7.47
C ARG A 15 15.98 14.37 -8.27
N ARG A 16 14.75 14.48 -8.83
CA ARG A 16 14.37 15.62 -9.69
C ARG A 16 13.88 16.85 -8.93
N LEU A 17 13.45 16.70 -7.68
CA LEU A 17 12.82 17.77 -6.90
C LEU A 17 13.74 18.36 -5.82
N GLY A 18 14.96 17.84 -5.62
CA GLY A 18 15.90 18.30 -4.61
C GLY A 18 15.51 17.94 -3.17
N GLU A 19 14.29 17.45 -2.93
CA GLU A 19 13.81 16.98 -1.64
C GLU A 19 12.98 15.69 -1.81
N PRO A 20 12.82 14.87 -0.77
CA PRO A 20 11.96 13.72 -0.82
C PRO A 20 10.50 14.12 -1.14
N LYS A 21 9.90 13.49 -2.15
CA LYS A 21 8.52 13.77 -2.56
C LYS A 21 7.52 13.62 -1.41
N GLN A 22 7.78 12.70 -0.49
CA GLN A 22 6.98 12.45 0.70
C GLN A 22 6.86 13.68 1.62
N LEU A 23 7.84 14.59 1.57
CA LEU A 23 7.90 15.79 2.39
C LEU A 23 7.31 17.05 1.72
N LEU A 24 6.84 16.93 0.47
CA LEU A 24 6.14 18.03 -0.20
C LEU A 24 4.94 18.46 0.64
N THR A 25 4.75 19.77 0.71
CA THR A 25 3.65 20.37 1.46
C THR A 25 2.30 19.94 0.89
N TYR A 26 1.41 19.50 1.78
CA TYR A 26 0.02 19.20 1.48
C TYR A 26 -0.87 19.67 2.65
N GLY A 27 -1.75 20.63 2.38
CA GLY A 27 -2.52 21.26 3.44
C GLY A 27 -1.61 21.90 4.49
N SER A 28 -1.80 21.57 5.75
CA SER A 28 -0.99 22.02 6.89
C SER A 28 0.21 21.12 7.20
N GLY A 29 0.46 20.08 6.41
CA GLY A 29 1.50 19.10 6.66
C GLY A 29 2.22 18.66 5.38
N THR A 30 2.54 17.38 5.31
CA THR A 30 3.23 16.74 4.19
C THR A 30 2.36 15.69 3.51
N LEU A 31 2.71 15.30 2.27
CA LEU A 31 2.03 14.20 1.56
C LEU A 31 2.02 12.92 2.40
N LEU A 32 3.18 12.52 2.92
CA LEU A 32 3.28 11.31 3.73
C LEU A 32 2.51 11.45 5.05
N GLY A 33 2.59 12.60 5.71
CA GLY A 33 1.85 12.86 6.95
C GLY A 33 0.35 12.71 6.76
N HIS A 34 -0.18 13.20 5.65
CA HIS A 34 -1.59 13.04 5.29
C HIS A 34 -1.96 11.57 5.02
N THR A 35 -1.13 10.86 4.25
CA THR A 35 -1.34 9.44 3.97
C THR A 35 -1.33 8.60 5.26
N LEU A 36 -0.43 8.90 6.20
CA LEU A 36 -0.38 8.19 7.48
C LEU A 36 -1.59 8.49 8.37
N ALA A 37 -2.10 9.72 8.36
CA ALA A 37 -3.35 10.04 9.04
C ALA A 37 -4.53 9.23 8.49
N THR A 38 -4.61 9.10 7.16
CA THR A 38 -5.60 8.22 6.50
C THR A 38 -5.41 6.76 6.91
N ALA A 39 -4.19 6.25 6.91
CA ALA A 39 -3.90 4.87 7.28
C ALA A 39 -4.31 4.59 8.73
N ARG A 40 -3.97 5.48 9.67
CA ARG A 40 -4.37 5.34 11.09
C ARG A 40 -5.90 5.34 11.27
N ALA A 41 -6.61 6.16 10.50
CA ALA A 41 -8.07 6.22 10.54
C ALA A 41 -8.76 5.03 9.85
N SER A 42 -8.02 4.19 9.15
CA SER A 42 -8.56 3.06 8.38
C SER A 42 -8.78 1.78 9.18
N GLY A 43 -8.23 1.70 10.40
CA GLY A 43 -8.46 0.59 11.32
C GLY A 43 -7.59 -0.64 11.05
N PHE A 44 -6.34 -0.46 10.63
CA PHE A 44 -5.38 -1.56 10.52
C PHE A 44 -4.99 -2.12 11.89
N ASP A 45 -4.78 -3.44 11.96
CA ASP A 45 -4.23 -4.10 13.15
C ASP A 45 -2.72 -3.91 13.24
N GLN A 46 -2.04 -3.76 12.10
CA GLN A 46 -0.64 -3.41 11.99
C GLN A 46 -0.46 -2.35 10.90
N LEU A 47 0.39 -1.36 11.12
CA LEU A 47 0.79 -0.37 10.11
C LEU A 47 2.30 -0.44 9.93
N ILE A 48 2.75 -0.71 8.70
CA ILE A 48 4.16 -0.73 8.31
C ILE A 48 4.43 0.44 7.37
N VAL A 49 5.53 1.13 7.57
CA VAL A 49 6.02 2.19 6.67
C VAL A 49 7.39 1.79 6.14
N ALA A 50 7.50 1.62 4.83
CA ALA A 50 8.78 1.35 4.16
C ALA A 50 9.44 2.68 3.78
N LEU A 51 10.60 2.94 4.39
CA LEU A 51 11.44 4.12 4.16
C LEU A 51 12.64 3.78 3.28
N GLY A 52 13.21 4.79 2.62
CA GLY A 52 14.37 4.60 1.76
C GLY A 52 15.14 5.90 1.59
N GLY A 53 15.17 6.45 0.37
CA GLY A 53 15.80 7.73 0.11
C GLY A 53 15.20 8.84 0.97
N GLY A 54 16.05 9.59 1.68
CA GLY A 54 15.61 10.68 2.56
C GLY A 54 14.97 10.21 3.87
N SER A 55 15.21 8.96 4.31
CA SER A 55 14.59 8.44 5.53
C SER A 55 14.89 9.26 6.77
N ALA A 56 16.10 9.83 6.89
CA ALA A 56 16.46 10.69 8.01
C ALA A 56 15.63 11.99 8.06
N GLU A 57 15.38 12.61 6.91
CA GLU A 57 14.52 13.79 6.82
C GLU A 57 13.06 13.43 7.11
N VAL A 58 12.59 12.32 6.59
CA VAL A 58 11.23 11.82 6.85
C VAL A 58 11.01 11.57 8.33
N ARG A 59 11.95 10.90 9.00
CA ARG A 59 11.88 10.64 10.46
C ARG A 59 11.82 11.91 11.30
N ARG A 60 12.45 13.01 10.83
CA ARG A 60 12.41 14.30 11.54
C ARG A 60 11.13 15.10 11.27
N ALA A 61 10.57 14.98 10.07
CA ALA A 61 9.49 15.84 9.60
C ALA A 61 8.09 15.24 9.75
N VAL A 62 7.97 13.92 9.90
CA VAL A 62 6.70 13.22 9.88
C VAL A 62 6.51 12.45 11.19
N ASP A 63 5.31 12.53 11.74
CA ASP A 63 4.91 11.71 12.88
C ASP A 63 4.71 10.26 12.41
N LEU A 64 5.59 9.38 12.89
CA LEU A 64 5.63 7.95 12.57
C LEU A 64 5.17 7.07 13.75
N GLU A 65 4.58 7.67 14.79
CA GLU A 65 4.14 6.94 15.97
C GLU A 65 3.11 5.85 15.62
N GLY A 66 3.27 4.68 16.21
CA GLY A 66 2.39 3.52 16.00
C GLY A 66 2.63 2.75 14.70
N ALA A 67 3.63 3.14 13.90
CA ALA A 67 4.03 2.41 12.69
C ALA A 67 5.31 1.60 12.93
N ASP A 68 5.34 0.39 12.39
CA ASP A 68 6.55 -0.40 12.26
C ASP A 68 7.37 0.13 11.08
N LEU A 69 8.57 0.61 11.34
CA LEU A 69 9.42 1.22 10.31
C LEU A 69 10.37 0.19 9.74
N VAL A 70 10.44 0.08 8.42
CA VAL A 70 11.45 -0.71 7.72
C VAL A 70 12.25 0.19 6.79
N GLU A 71 13.55 -0.02 6.77
CA GLU A 71 14.46 0.66 5.84
C GLU A 71 14.66 -0.19 4.60
N ASN A 72 14.50 0.39 3.42
CA ASN A 72 14.85 -0.23 2.17
C ASN A 72 16.13 0.38 1.59
N PRO A 73 17.29 -0.27 1.74
CA PRO A 73 18.54 0.25 1.17
C PRO A 73 18.55 0.18 -0.36
N TYR A 74 17.69 -0.62 -0.95
CA TYR A 74 17.57 -0.83 -2.41
C TYR A 74 16.44 -0.02 -3.05
N TYR A 75 16.05 1.08 -2.44
CA TYR A 75 14.91 1.90 -2.91
C TYR A 75 15.05 2.38 -4.36
N GLY A 76 16.26 2.42 -4.91
CA GLY A 76 16.51 2.76 -6.32
C GLY A 76 16.19 1.63 -7.32
N GLU A 77 15.92 0.42 -6.85
CA GLU A 77 15.64 -0.76 -7.68
C GLU A 77 14.16 -0.95 -7.98
N GLY A 78 13.31 0.00 -7.59
CA GLY A 78 11.88 -0.03 -7.83
C GLY A 78 11.04 -0.33 -6.60
N CYS A 79 9.70 -0.22 -6.75
CA CYS A 79 8.77 -0.38 -5.62
C CYS A 79 8.73 -1.82 -5.08
N SER A 80 9.07 -2.82 -5.87
CA SER A 80 9.10 -4.22 -5.44
C SER A 80 10.07 -4.46 -4.28
N SER A 81 11.23 -3.79 -4.27
CA SER A 81 12.18 -3.88 -3.16
C SER A 81 11.61 -3.32 -1.85
N SER A 82 10.80 -2.26 -1.93
CA SER A 82 10.10 -1.67 -0.77
C SER A 82 8.98 -2.57 -0.27
N ILE A 83 8.28 -3.24 -1.16
CA ILE A 83 7.27 -4.25 -0.79
C ILE A 83 7.94 -5.42 -0.06
N ALA A 84 9.04 -5.94 -0.59
CA ALA A 84 9.80 -7.02 0.05
C ALA A 84 10.30 -6.61 1.44
N ALA A 85 10.81 -5.39 1.59
CA ALA A 85 11.22 -4.85 2.89
C ALA A 85 10.04 -4.79 3.87
N GLY A 86 8.88 -4.32 3.42
CA GLY A 86 7.66 -4.27 4.23
C GLY A 86 7.18 -5.64 4.67
N LEU A 87 7.22 -6.63 3.77
CA LEU A 87 6.84 -8.01 4.08
C LEU A 87 7.73 -8.65 5.15
N SER A 88 8.99 -8.22 5.27
CA SER A 88 9.90 -8.71 6.33
C SER A 88 9.43 -8.38 7.75
N ALA A 89 8.63 -7.32 7.91
CA ALA A 89 8.07 -6.88 9.19
C ALA A 89 6.62 -7.33 9.40
N LEU A 90 6.06 -8.10 8.47
CA LEU A 90 4.67 -8.52 8.52
C LEU A 90 4.38 -9.42 9.72
N ASP A 91 3.34 -9.10 10.47
CA ASP A 91 2.88 -9.95 11.57
C ASP A 91 2.46 -11.32 11.02
N PRO A 92 2.90 -12.44 11.63
CA PRO A 92 2.52 -13.79 11.18
C PRO A 92 1.02 -14.05 11.13
N ARG A 93 0.23 -13.29 11.87
CA ARG A 93 -1.25 -13.39 11.88
C ARG A 93 -1.91 -12.70 10.69
N ALA A 94 -1.18 -11.90 9.91
CA ALA A 94 -1.76 -11.12 8.82
C ALA A 94 -2.50 -12.02 7.81
N ASP A 95 -3.75 -11.70 7.57
CA ASP A 95 -4.61 -12.35 6.59
C ASP A 95 -4.76 -11.54 5.31
N LEU A 96 -4.63 -10.23 5.43
CA LEU A 96 -4.77 -9.26 4.35
C LEU A 96 -3.70 -8.19 4.48
N LEU A 97 -3.05 -7.86 3.38
CA LEU A 97 -2.13 -6.73 3.26
C LEU A 97 -2.75 -5.66 2.37
N VAL A 98 -2.88 -4.44 2.88
CA VAL A 98 -3.33 -3.28 2.10
C VAL A 98 -2.12 -2.43 1.76
N LEU A 99 -1.84 -2.28 0.47
CA LEU A 99 -0.72 -1.51 -0.07
C LEU A 99 -1.18 -0.09 -0.39
N MET A 100 -0.53 0.89 0.23
CA MET A 100 -0.77 2.31 0.01
C MET A 100 0.51 2.99 -0.46
N LEU A 101 0.36 4.02 -1.29
CA LEU A 101 1.48 4.89 -1.69
C LEU A 101 1.51 6.14 -0.82
N GLY A 102 2.69 6.51 -0.33
CA GLY A 102 2.89 7.64 0.59
C GLY A 102 2.71 9.03 -0.05
N ASP A 103 2.43 9.10 -1.34
CA ASP A 103 2.26 10.31 -2.13
C ASP A 103 0.87 10.44 -2.78
N GLN A 104 -0.13 9.71 -2.28
CA GLN A 104 -1.50 9.74 -2.81
C GLN A 104 -2.49 10.28 -1.76
N PRO A 105 -2.54 11.60 -1.58
CA PRO A 105 -3.37 12.23 -0.55
C PRO A 105 -4.87 12.18 -0.85
N GLY A 106 -5.27 11.86 -2.08
CA GLY A 106 -6.68 11.73 -2.47
C GLY A 106 -7.35 10.45 -1.95
N VAL A 107 -6.59 9.48 -1.48
CA VAL A 107 -7.13 8.26 -0.86
C VAL A 107 -7.71 8.60 0.53
N THR A 108 -8.95 8.19 0.78
CA THR A 108 -9.66 8.46 2.03
C THR A 108 -9.75 7.22 2.92
N PRO A 109 -9.95 7.37 4.25
CA PRO A 109 -10.22 6.22 5.11
C PRO A 109 -11.45 5.41 4.68
N ALA A 110 -12.47 6.06 4.13
CA ALA A 110 -13.65 5.38 3.60
C ALA A 110 -13.32 4.45 2.44
N THR A 111 -12.44 4.89 1.52
CA THR A 111 -11.97 4.05 0.40
C THR A 111 -11.21 2.83 0.92
N VAL A 112 -10.31 3.01 1.88
CA VAL A 112 -9.54 1.90 2.47
C VAL A 112 -10.47 0.92 3.18
N ARG A 113 -11.41 1.40 3.98
CA ARG A 113 -12.39 0.54 4.67
C ARG A 113 -13.28 -0.22 3.69
N ALA A 114 -13.70 0.42 2.59
CA ALA A 114 -14.49 -0.24 1.55
C ALA A 114 -13.71 -1.37 0.87
N LEU A 115 -12.42 -1.14 0.59
CA LEU A 115 -11.54 -2.17 0.03
C LEU A 115 -11.39 -3.37 0.98
N ILE A 116 -11.17 -3.11 2.27
CA ILE A 116 -11.08 -4.15 3.30
C ILE A 116 -12.41 -4.89 3.43
N GLY A 117 -13.53 -4.18 3.47
CA GLY A 117 -14.87 -4.76 3.59
C GLY A 117 -15.26 -5.61 2.39
N GLY A 118 -14.87 -5.22 1.19
CA GLY A 118 -15.07 -5.97 -0.05
C GLY A 118 -14.13 -7.17 -0.21
N SER A 119 -13.08 -7.25 0.60
CA SER A 119 -12.11 -8.35 0.57
C SER A 119 -12.55 -9.45 1.54
N GLY A 120 -13.21 -10.50 1.04
CA GLY A 120 -13.61 -11.66 1.84
C GLY A 120 -12.45 -12.61 2.15
N ALA A 121 -12.75 -13.69 2.90
CA ALA A 121 -11.76 -14.70 3.30
C ALA A 121 -11.08 -15.42 2.13
N GLY A 122 -11.73 -15.49 0.98
CA GLY A 122 -11.20 -16.09 -0.25
C GLY A 122 -10.55 -15.11 -1.21
N THR A 123 -10.55 -13.81 -0.89
CA THR A 123 -9.98 -12.78 -1.77
C THR A 123 -8.47 -12.93 -1.88
N MET A 124 -7.97 -13.11 -3.10
CA MET A 124 -6.55 -13.11 -3.38
C MET A 124 -6.03 -11.70 -3.62
N LEU A 125 -6.76 -10.92 -4.42
CA LEU A 125 -6.38 -9.56 -4.81
C LEU A 125 -7.64 -8.71 -4.97
N ALA A 126 -7.62 -7.52 -4.39
CA ALA A 126 -8.64 -6.50 -4.62
C ALA A 126 -7.99 -5.18 -5.04
N VAL A 127 -8.64 -4.45 -5.91
CA VAL A 127 -8.15 -3.17 -6.44
C VAL A 127 -9.25 -2.12 -6.35
N CYS A 128 -8.86 -0.86 -6.21
CA CYS A 128 -9.79 0.25 -6.35
C CYS A 128 -9.98 0.60 -7.83
N ARG A 129 -11.21 0.94 -8.19
CA ARG A 129 -11.54 1.46 -9.51
C ARG A 129 -11.98 2.90 -9.38
N TYR A 130 -11.30 3.76 -10.12
CA TYR A 130 -11.59 5.18 -10.25
C TYR A 130 -12.07 5.49 -11.67
N ASP A 131 -12.54 6.72 -11.92
CA ASP A 131 -13.00 7.14 -13.25
C ASP A 131 -11.90 7.05 -14.31
N ASP A 132 -10.65 7.23 -13.92
CA ASP A 132 -9.46 7.15 -14.77
C ASP A 132 -8.81 5.76 -14.81
N GLY A 133 -9.38 4.76 -14.14
CA GLY A 133 -8.90 3.38 -14.16
C GLY A 133 -8.67 2.75 -12.80
N ARG A 134 -7.85 1.70 -12.78
CA ARG A 134 -7.47 0.98 -11.55
C ARG A 134 -6.37 1.72 -10.80
N GLY A 135 -6.43 1.71 -9.48
CA GLY A 135 -5.43 2.39 -8.66
C GLY A 135 -5.36 1.87 -7.24
N HIS A 136 -4.38 2.43 -6.50
CA HIS A 136 -4.21 2.16 -5.08
C HIS A 136 -5.35 2.79 -4.24
N PRO A 137 -5.60 2.28 -3.05
CA PRO A 137 -4.93 1.13 -2.40
C PRO A 137 -5.26 -0.20 -3.06
N LEU A 138 -4.37 -1.18 -2.88
CA LEU A 138 -4.55 -2.57 -3.31
C LEU A 138 -4.59 -3.47 -2.08
N ALA A 139 -5.36 -4.54 -2.14
CA ALA A 139 -5.39 -5.54 -1.07
C ALA A 139 -4.96 -6.91 -1.58
N PHE A 140 -4.07 -7.55 -0.85
CA PHE A 140 -3.52 -8.87 -1.16
C PHE A 140 -3.84 -9.84 -0.03
N GLY A 141 -4.46 -10.95 -0.37
CA GLY A 141 -4.68 -12.05 0.56
C GLY A 141 -3.39 -12.80 0.88
N ARG A 142 -3.36 -13.50 2.02
CA ARG A 142 -2.21 -14.26 2.51
C ARG A 142 -1.57 -15.16 1.45
N ARG A 143 -2.37 -15.75 0.57
CA ARG A 143 -1.87 -16.65 -0.50
C ARG A 143 -0.92 -15.98 -1.49
N LEU A 144 -0.96 -14.65 -1.60
CA LEU A 144 -0.08 -13.89 -2.50
C LEU A 144 1.17 -13.34 -1.82
N PHE A 145 1.32 -13.47 -0.50
CA PHE A 145 2.45 -12.85 0.21
C PHE A 145 3.81 -13.35 -0.28
N ALA A 146 3.94 -14.65 -0.54
CA ALA A 146 5.16 -15.22 -1.08
C ALA A 146 5.49 -14.64 -2.47
N GLU A 147 4.50 -14.58 -3.37
CA GLU A 147 4.68 -13.99 -4.70
C GLU A 147 5.03 -12.52 -4.65
N LEU A 148 4.40 -11.75 -3.76
CA LEU A 148 4.75 -10.34 -3.56
C LEU A 148 6.21 -10.14 -3.17
N GLY A 149 6.74 -11.01 -2.32
CA GLY A 149 8.14 -10.96 -1.88
C GLY A 149 9.15 -11.31 -2.99
N GLU A 150 8.71 -11.98 -4.04
CA GLU A 150 9.53 -12.41 -5.19
C GLU A 150 9.41 -11.48 -6.41
N LEU A 151 8.58 -10.44 -6.33
CA LEU A 151 8.43 -9.48 -7.43
C LEU A 151 9.72 -8.71 -7.70
N ASP A 152 9.93 -8.33 -8.96
CA ASP A 152 11.08 -7.55 -9.39
C ASP A 152 10.66 -6.40 -10.32
N GLY A 153 11.21 -5.22 -10.08
CA GLY A 153 11.02 -4.02 -10.87
C GLY A 153 9.83 -3.14 -10.48
N ASP A 154 9.75 -1.96 -11.08
CA ASP A 154 8.76 -0.93 -10.76
C ASP A 154 7.31 -1.31 -11.08
N LYS A 155 7.12 -2.08 -12.15
CA LYS A 155 5.80 -2.46 -12.66
C LYS A 155 5.37 -3.87 -12.22
N ALA A 156 6.09 -4.47 -11.28
CA ALA A 156 5.91 -5.87 -10.93
C ALA A 156 4.51 -6.15 -10.36
N VAL A 157 3.95 -5.25 -9.56
CA VAL A 157 2.59 -5.37 -9.01
C VAL A 157 1.54 -5.35 -10.13
N TRP A 158 1.66 -4.44 -11.10
CA TRP A 158 0.73 -4.38 -12.24
C TRP A 158 0.82 -5.61 -13.14
N LYS A 159 2.03 -6.16 -13.33
CA LYS A 159 2.23 -7.42 -14.06
C LYS A 159 1.60 -8.59 -13.32
N LEU A 160 1.72 -8.65 -12.00
CA LEU A 160 1.02 -9.64 -11.17
C LEU A 160 -0.50 -9.52 -11.33
N MET A 161 -1.03 -8.30 -11.30
CA MET A 161 -2.45 -8.02 -11.50
C MET A 161 -2.93 -8.49 -12.87
N ASP A 162 -2.19 -8.22 -13.94
CA ASP A 162 -2.54 -8.65 -15.29
C ASP A 162 -2.55 -10.18 -15.41
N ARG A 163 -1.59 -10.85 -14.79
CA ARG A 163 -1.52 -12.31 -14.72
C ARG A 163 -2.72 -12.92 -13.98
N LEU A 164 -3.24 -12.23 -12.96
CA LEU A 164 -4.39 -12.65 -12.16
C LEU A 164 -5.71 -12.01 -12.65
N ALA A 165 -5.72 -11.31 -13.77
CA ALA A 165 -6.85 -10.50 -14.26
C ALA A 165 -8.14 -11.30 -14.41
N GLU A 166 -8.08 -12.55 -14.86
CA GLU A 166 -9.26 -13.41 -14.99
C GLU A 166 -9.92 -13.67 -13.63
N GLN A 167 -9.15 -13.83 -12.58
CA GLN A 167 -9.65 -14.05 -11.22
C GLN A 167 -10.22 -12.75 -10.62
N VAL A 168 -9.60 -11.62 -10.89
CA VAL A 168 -10.04 -10.28 -10.46
C VAL A 168 -11.35 -9.89 -11.16
N VAL A 169 -11.45 -10.12 -12.46
CA VAL A 169 -12.66 -9.82 -13.24
C VAL A 169 -13.84 -10.67 -12.78
N ALA A 170 -13.63 -11.94 -12.46
CA ALA A 170 -14.68 -12.81 -11.95
C ALA A 170 -15.26 -12.29 -10.63
N HIS A 171 -14.43 -11.79 -9.73
CA HIS A 171 -14.87 -11.23 -8.46
C HIS A 171 -15.66 -9.91 -8.63
N LEU A 172 -15.18 -9.01 -9.47
CA LEU A 172 -15.88 -7.75 -9.79
C LEU A 172 -17.22 -8.00 -10.49
N ALA A 173 -17.30 -9.00 -11.35
CA ALA A 173 -18.54 -9.38 -12.03
C ALA A 173 -19.58 -9.97 -11.06
N GLN A 174 -19.14 -10.73 -10.08
CA GLN A 174 -20.02 -11.27 -9.05
C GLN A 174 -20.59 -10.17 -8.14
N GLU A 175 -19.78 -9.17 -7.78
CA GLU A 175 -20.25 -8.03 -6.98
C GLU A 175 -21.25 -7.16 -7.76
N ALA A 176 -21.00 -6.92 -9.04
CA ALA A 176 -21.93 -6.18 -9.90
C ALA A 176 -23.29 -6.90 -10.07
N LEU A 177 -23.28 -8.23 -10.13
CA LEU A 177 -24.49 -9.04 -10.20
C LEU A 177 -25.24 -9.12 -8.86
N ALA A 178 -24.53 -9.01 -7.74
CA ALA A 178 -25.13 -9.04 -6.40
C ALA A 178 -25.76 -7.70 -6.01
N GLN A 179 -25.42 -6.62 -6.69
CA GLN A 179 -25.97 -5.27 -6.47
C GLN A 179 -27.06 -4.87 -7.48
N GLY A 180 -27.32 -5.67 -8.46
CA GLY A 180 -28.41 -5.51 -9.44
C GLY A 180 -29.62 -6.32 -9.10
#